data_6057946ea56a642d4a3b0a02a63103d8
#
_entry.id   6057946ea56a642d4a3b0a02a63103d8
#
_cell.length_a   1.000
_cell.length_b   1.000
_cell.length_c   1.000
_cell.angle_alpha   90.00
_cell.angle_beta   90.00
_cell.angle_gamma   90.00
#
_symmetry.space_group_name_H-M   'P 1'
#
loop_
_entity.id
_entity.type
_entity.pdbx_description
1 polymer ?
#
loop_
_entity_poly.entity_id
_entity_poly.type
_entity_poly.pdbx_seq_one_letter_code
_entity_poly.pdbx_strand_id
1 'polypeptide(L)'
;YKVNGEVIPSGKNYWAQLISGLKEKKYEITIDVVSKLGQRGSASVEFDVVKNAVPNCTLSYTETNLSWSFTNKCDDTDGKMVRYEWFINGELRNVFGSTATLSKNLNRGKQDIKVIAYDDSGDFATQHVTVFGPAEEASKSENTVSIPSSE
;
A
#
# COMPACT_ATOMS: atom_id res chain seq x y z
N TYR A 1 13.59 35.43 3.56
CA TYR A 1 13.91 34.14 2.99
C TYR A 1 14.00 34.23 1.47
N LYS A 2 14.81 33.36 0.87
CA LYS A 2 14.90 33.25 -0.60
C LYS A 2 14.81 31.73 -0.94
N VAL A 3 14.18 31.42 -2.08
CA VAL A 3 14.24 30.08 -2.69
C VAL A 3 14.79 30.26 -4.09
N ASN A 4 15.88 29.58 -4.40
CA ASN A 4 16.64 29.76 -5.66
C ASN A 4 16.93 31.24 -6.00
N GLY A 5 17.25 32.03 -4.97
CA GLY A 5 17.55 33.49 -5.10
C GLY A 5 16.33 34.42 -5.13
N GLU A 6 15.11 33.89 -5.28
CA GLU A 6 13.88 34.69 -5.29
C GLU A 6 13.38 34.95 -3.86
N VAL A 7 13.06 36.24 -3.54
CA VAL A 7 12.61 36.63 -2.20
C VAL A 7 11.17 36.13 -1.95
N ILE A 8 10.96 35.47 -0.83
CA ILE A 8 9.67 34.91 -0.43
C ILE A 8 9.11 35.66 0.78
N PRO A 9 7.82 36.03 0.78
CA PRO A 9 7.19 36.66 1.94
C PRO A 9 7.24 35.76 3.18
N SER A 10 7.46 36.38 4.34
CA SER A 10 7.44 35.64 5.62
C SER A 10 6.03 35.59 6.22
N GLY A 11 5.51 34.41 6.54
CA GLY A 11 4.23 34.19 7.23
C GLY A 11 4.17 32.82 7.89
N LYS A 12 3.41 32.69 8.99
CA LYS A 12 3.38 31.48 9.82
C LYS A 12 3.04 30.17 9.07
N ASN A 13 2.27 30.24 7.98
CA ASN A 13 1.84 29.06 7.22
C ASN A 13 2.43 29.00 5.81
N TYR A 14 3.24 29.99 5.42
CA TYR A 14 3.73 30.10 4.06
C TYR A 14 4.70 28.98 3.67
N TRP A 15 5.52 28.52 4.61
CA TRP A 15 6.49 27.46 4.41
C TRP A 15 5.85 26.10 4.09
N ALA A 16 4.79 25.75 4.79
CA ALA A 16 4.08 24.50 4.51
C ALA A 16 3.47 24.49 3.11
N GLN A 17 2.89 25.62 2.67
CA GLN A 17 2.35 25.75 1.32
C GLN A 17 3.44 25.74 0.24
N LEU A 18 4.56 26.41 0.49
CA LEU A 18 5.70 26.42 -0.45
C LEU A 18 6.25 25.02 -0.64
N ILE A 19 6.54 24.30 0.45
CA ILE A 19 7.10 22.95 0.42
C ILE A 19 6.15 21.97 -0.28
N SER A 20 4.86 22.04 -0.02
CA SER A 20 3.87 21.18 -0.68
C SER A 20 3.70 21.42 -2.19
N GLY A 21 4.10 22.60 -2.69
CA GLY A 21 4.00 22.98 -4.11
C GLY A 21 5.30 22.86 -4.90
N LEU A 22 6.38 22.33 -4.30
CA LEU A 22 7.66 22.19 -4.99
C LEU A 22 7.57 21.12 -6.09
N LYS A 23 8.13 21.46 -7.27
CA LYS A 23 8.28 20.53 -8.39
C LYS A 23 9.60 19.78 -8.27
N GLU A 24 9.71 18.65 -8.96
CA GLU A 24 10.94 17.86 -9.06
C GLU A 24 12.10 18.70 -9.61
N LYS A 25 13.01 19.11 -8.77
CA LYS A 25 14.28 19.76 -9.12
C LYS A 25 15.11 20.02 -7.87
N LYS A 26 16.33 20.49 -8.08
CA LYS A 26 17.20 20.97 -7.02
C LYS A 26 16.76 22.34 -6.52
N TYR A 27 16.71 22.51 -5.22
CA TYR A 27 16.37 23.76 -4.55
C TYR A 27 17.48 24.21 -3.61
N GLU A 28 17.65 25.52 -3.51
CA GLU A 28 18.46 26.18 -2.49
C GLU A 28 17.55 27.09 -1.67
N ILE A 29 17.52 26.91 -0.35
CA ILE A 29 16.85 27.83 0.57
C ILE A 29 17.90 28.64 1.31
N THR A 30 17.82 29.95 1.22
CA THR A 30 18.70 30.90 1.92
C THR A 30 17.90 31.71 2.92
N ILE A 31 18.42 31.83 4.14
CA ILE A 31 17.88 32.69 5.19
C ILE A 31 18.86 33.80 5.47
N ASP A 32 18.44 35.02 5.20
CA ASP A 32 19.18 36.22 5.59
C ASP A 32 18.57 36.80 6.86
N VAL A 33 19.37 37.09 7.85
CA VAL A 33 18.96 37.70 9.12
C VAL A 33 19.71 39.01 9.34
N VAL A 34 19.00 39.99 9.91
CA VAL A 34 19.58 41.29 10.30
C VAL A 34 19.21 41.54 11.77
N SER A 35 20.21 41.76 12.61
CA SER A 35 20.00 42.12 14.00
C SER A 35 19.49 43.57 14.13
N LYS A 36 18.95 43.93 15.30
CA LYS A 36 18.54 45.29 15.62
C LYS A 36 19.71 46.29 15.52
N LEU A 37 20.95 45.84 15.64
CA LEU A 37 22.17 46.65 15.51
C LEU A 37 22.72 46.66 14.08
N GLY A 38 21.99 46.11 13.08
CA GLY A 38 22.41 46.10 11.70
C GLY A 38 23.40 44.98 11.32
N GLN A 39 23.77 44.12 12.22
CA GLN A 39 24.61 42.96 11.92
C GLN A 39 23.85 41.98 11.02
N ARG A 40 24.54 41.42 10.03
CA ARG A 40 23.93 40.51 9.06
C ARG A 40 24.50 39.09 9.20
N GLY A 41 23.67 38.07 9.04
CA GLY A 41 24.05 36.69 8.90
C GLY A 41 23.23 36.02 7.81
N SER A 42 23.80 35.01 7.18
CA SER A 42 23.12 34.22 6.15
C SER A 42 23.47 32.74 6.32
N ALA A 43 22.51 31.87 6.02
CA ALA A 43 22.72 30.43 5.94
C ALA A 43 21.90 29.89 4.77
N SER A 44 22.42 28.89 4.05
CA SER A 44 21.69 28.21 3.00
C SER A 44 21.76 26.69 3.13
N VAL A 45 20.76 26.00 2.56
CA VAL A 45 20.69 24.55 2.42
C VAL A 45 20.23 24.21 1.02
N GLU A 46 20.89 23.25 0.41
CA GLU A 46 20.48 22.64 -0.87
C GLU A 46 19.81 21.29 -0.62
N PHE A 47 18.79 20.99 -1.41
CA PHE A 47 18.11 19.68 -1.40
C PHE A 47 17.45 19.40 -2.76
N ASP A 48 17.24 18.13 -3.06
CA ASP A 48 16.54 17.68 -4.26
C ASP A 48 15.10 17.28 -3.91
N VAL A 49 14.14 17.75 -4.72
CA VAL A 49 12.78 17.25 -4.72
C VAL A 49 12.67 16.22 -5.84
N VAL A 50 12.46 14.98 -5.48
CA VAL A 50 12.30 13.86 -6.40
C VAL A 50 10.84 13.37 -6.38
N LYS A 51 10.42 12.73 -7.48
CA LYS A 51 9.12 12.09 -7.53
C LYS A 51 9.16 10.79 -6.73
N ASN A 52 8.13 10.55 -5.94
CA ASN A 52 7.96 9.26 -5.27
C ASN A 52 7.79 8.13 -6.30
N ALA A 53 8.48 7.03 -6.11
CA ALA A 53 8.31 5.83 -6.91
C ALA A 53 7.08 5.05 -6.42
N VAL A 54 6.27 4.57 -7.36
CA VAL A 54 5.16 3.68 -7.02
C VAL A 54 5.71 2.30 -6.67
N PRO A 55 5.25 1.65 -5.59
CA PRO A 55 5.70 0.31 -5.22
C PRO A 55 5.52 -0.71 -6.34
N ASN A 56 6.46 -1.61 -6.51
CA ASN A 56 6.38 -2.75 -7.43
C ASN A 56 6.03 -4.02 -6.64
N CYS A 57 4.86 -4.62 -6.90
CA CYS A 57 4.33 -5.71 -6.11
C CYS A 57 4.04 -6.97 -6.94
N THR A 58 4.22 -8.14 -6.33
CA THR A 58 3.85 -9.44 -6.88
C THR A 58 3.02 -10.22 -5.87
N LEU A 59 1.81 -10.62 -6.27
CA LEU A 59 0.91 -11.46 -5.49
C LEU A 59 1.12 -12.93 -5.83
N SER A 60 1.35 -13.75 -4.83
CA SER A 60 1.43 -15.22 -4.91
C SER A 60 0.52 -15.86 -3.89
N TYR A 61 0.20 -17.16 -4.06
CA TYR A 61 -0.58 -17.91 -3.08
C TYR A 61 -0.17 -19.38 -3.03
N THR A 62 -0.46 -20.01 -1.90
CA THR A 62 -0.36 -21.44 -1.68
C THR A 62 -1.66 -21.98 -1.08
N GLU A 63 -2.03 -23.18 -1.45
CA GLU A 63 -3.18 -23.90 -0.89
C GLU A 63 -2.69 -25.12 -0.08
N THR A 64 -3.18 -25.28 1.13
CA THR A 64 -2.88 -26.41 1.99
C THR A 64 -4.12 -26.78 2.79
N ASN A 65 -4.69 -27.98 2.59
CA ASN A 65 -5.82 -28.50 3.34
C ASN A 65 -6.99 -27.51 3.50
N LEU A 66 -7.49 -26.95 2.41
CA LEU A 66 -8.59 -25.98 2.38
C LEU A 66 -8.25 -24.60 2.97
N SER A 67 -7.02 -24.40 3.42
CA SER A 67 -6.51 -23.10 3.83
C SER A 67 -5.66 -22.49 2.72
N TRP A 68 -5.90 -21.22 2.45
CA TRP A 68 -5.19 -20.43 1.43
C TRP A 68 -4.31 -19.40 2.12
N SER A 69 -3.08 -19.30 1.69
CA SER A 69 -2.15 -18.27 2.14
C SER A 69 -1.74 -17.42 0.94
N PHE A 70 -2.10 -16.15 0.96
CA PHE A 70 -1.76 -15.16 -0.05
C PHE A 70 -0.62 -14.29 0.47
N THR A 71 0.41 -14.09 -0.35
CA THR A 71 1.55 -13.24 -0.02
C THR A 71 1.75 -12.20 -1.11
N ASN A 72 1.75 -10.91 -0.74
CA ASN A 72 2.05 -9.81 -1.63
C ASN A 72 3.46 -9.30 -1.34
N LYS A 73 4.41 -9.63 -2.20
CA LYS A 73 5.80 -9.16 -2.08
C LYS A 73 5.94 -7.86 -2.84
N CYS A 74 6.26 -6.78 -2.14
CA CYS A 74 6.47 -5.46 -2.71
C CYS A 74 7.92 -5.01 -2.50
N ASP A 75 8.43 -4.27 -3.49
CA ASP A 75 9.69 -3.53 -3.45
C ASP A 75 9.38 -2.06 -3.73
N ASP A 76 9.92 -1.19 -2.91
CA ASP A 76 9.81 0.25 -3.02
C ASP A 76 11.22 0.83 -3.01
N THR A 77 11.61 1.52 -4.10
CA THR A 77 13.00 1.91 -4.34
C THR A 77 13.44 3.15 -3.58
N ASP A 78 12.51 3.95 -3.08
CA ASP A 78 12.77 5.23 -2.39
C ASP A 78 12.06 5.37 -1.04
N GLY A 79 11.35 4.31 -0.59
CA GLY A 79 10.60 4.28 0.65
C GLY A 79 10.42 2.88 1.22
N LYS A 80 9.33 2.67 1.92
CA LYS A 80 8.97 1.38 2.52
C LYS A 80 7.45 1.19 2.52
N MET A 81 7.03 -0.06 2.47
CA MET A 81 5.62 -0.41 2.63
C MET A 81 5.15 -0.19 4.07
N VAL A 82 4.00 0.48 4.22
CA VAL A 82 3.44 0.82 5.54
C VAL A 82 2.06 0.21 5.79
N ARG A 83 1.31 -0.17 4.74
CA ARG A 83 -0.04 -0.70 4.89
C ARG A 83 -0.43 -1.63 3.76
N TYR A 84 -1.19 -2.70 4.10
CA TYR A 84 -1.81 -3.60 3.15
C TYR A 84 -3.31 -3.73 3.48
N GLU A 85 -4.16 -3.57 2.46
CA GLU A 85 -5.61 -3.76 2.55
C GLU A 85 -6.01 -4.95 1.70
N TRP A 86 -6.62 -5.96 2.32
CA TRP A 86 -7.02 -7.19 1.67
C TRP A 86 -8.53 -7.26 1.50
N PHE A 87 -8.96 -7.60 0.29
CA PHE A 87 -10.35 -7.73 -0.10
C PHE A 87 -10.61 -9.14 -0.61
N ILE A 88 -11.77 -9.69 -0.26
CA ILE A 88 -12.30 -10.94 -0.82
C ILE A 88 -13.67 -10.61 -1.41
N ASN A 89 -13.85 -10.87 -2.71
CA ASN A 89 -15.08 -10.57 -3.46
C ASN A 89 -15.54 -9.10 -3.30
N GLY A 90 -14.59 -8.16 -3.27
CA GLY A 90 -14.85 -6.73 -3.10
C GLY A 90 -15.06 -6.26 -1.66
N GLU A 91 -15.18 -7.16 -0.68
CA GLU A 91 -15.32 -6.79 0.72
C GLU A 91 -13.95 -6.71 1.41
N LEU A 92 -13.72 -5.60 2.11
CA LEU A 92 -12.52 -5.42 2.94
C LEU A 92 -12.53 -6.45 4.09
N ARG A 93 -11.49 -7.27 4.16
CA ARG A 93 -11.37 -8.34 5.16
C ARG A 93 -10.35 -8.03 6.23
N ASN A 94 -9.22 -7.48 5.85
CA ASN A 94 -8.15 -7.15 6.78
C ASN A 94 -7.41 -5.90 6.34
N VAL A 95 -6.98 -5.11 7.34
CA VAL A 95 -6.04 -4.00 7.20
C VAL A 95 -4.84 -4.32 8.07
N PHE A 96 -3.71 -4.63 7.45
CA PHE A 96 -2.46 -4.89 8.16
C PHE A 96 -1.51 -3.72 7.96
N GLY A 97 -0.78 -3.32 9.00
CA GLY A 97 0.30 -2.37 8.87
C GLY A 97 1.35 -2.87 7.86
N SER A 98 2.37 -3.56 8.33
CA SER A 98 3.47 -4.07 7.48
C SER A 98 3.30 -5.52 7.00
N THR A 99 2.21 -6.24 7.40
CA THR A 99 2.05 -7.67 7.10
C THR A 99 1.44 -7.89 5.71
N ALA A 100 2.25 -8.40 4.82
CA ALA A 100 1.90 -8.66 3.42
C ALA A 100 1.21 -10.02 3.18
N THR A 101 0.81 -10.74 4.22
CA THR A 101 0.23 -12.09 4.11
C THR A 101 -1.18 -12.16 4.68
N LEU A 102 -2.10 -12.77 3.92
CA LEU A 102 -3.46 -13.12 4.34
C LEU A 102 -3.62 -14.63 4.32
N SER A 103 -3.95 -15.25 5.45
CA SER A 103 -4.33 -16.68 5.53
C SER A 103 -5.82 -16.81 5.79
N LYS A 104 -6.52 -17.63 4.99
CA LYS A 104 -7.97 -17.75 5.05
C LYS A 104 -8.47 -19.10 4.52
N ASN A 105 -9.52 -19.61 5.15
CA ASN A 105 -10.36 -20.62 4.54
C ASN A 105 -11.36 -19.91 3.61
N LEU A 106 -11.37 -20.28 2.35
CA LEU A 106 -12.24 -19.66 1.35
C LEU A 106 -13.59 -20.39 1.26
N ASN A 107 -14.63 -19.66 0.92
CA ASN A 107 -15.91 -20.23 0.55
C ASN A 107 -15.78 -21.01 -0.77
N ARG A 108 -16.75 -21.89 -1.03
CA ARG A 108 -16.82 -22.64 -2.30
C ARG A 108 -16.99 -21.71 -3.49
N GLY A 109 -16.52 -22.18 -4.64
CA GLY A 109 -16.66 -21.48 -5.91
C GLY A 109 -15.59 -20.41 -6.15
N LYS A 110 -15.85 -19.56 -7.13
CA LYS A 110 -14.95 -18.49 -7.54
C LYS A 110 -14.78 -17.45 -6.44
N GLN A 111 -13.55 -17.10 -6.12
CA GLN A 111 -13.19 -16.08 -5.14
C GLN A 111 -12.20 -15.10 -5.78
N ASP A 112 -12.51 -13.81 -5.73
CA ASP A 112 -11.62 -12.75 -6.17
C ASP A 112 -10.89 -12.15 -4.97
N ILE A 113 -9.58 -12.27 -4.98
CA ILE A 113 -8.69 -11.75 -3.94
C ILE A 113 -7.99 -10.52 -4.48
N LYS A 114 -8.12 -9.40 -3.80
CA LYS A 114 -7.43 -8.14 -4.13
C LYS A 114 -6.64 -7.66 -2.93
N VAL A 115 -5.45 -7.13 -3.18
CA VAL A 115 -4.64 -6.43 -2.19
C VAL A 115 -4.23 -5.06 -2.72
N ILE A 116 -4.29 -4.05 -1.87
CA ILE A 116 -3.74 -2.72 -2.10
C ILE A 116 -2.63 -2.53 -1.09
N ALA A 117 -1.45 -2.23 -1.58
CA ALA A 117 -0.25 -2.02 -0.78
C ALA A 117 0.20 -0.57 -0.89
N TYR A 118 0.34 0.13 0.23
CA TYR A 118 0.67 1.55 0.32
C TYR A 118 2.10 1.73 0.84
N ASP A 119 2.84 2.64 0.23
CA ASP A 119 4.13 3.12 0.71
C ASP A 119 4.00 4.20 1.80
N ASP A 120 5.11 4.67 2.32
CA ASP A 120 5.16 5.71 3.36
C ASP A 120 4.98 7.14 2.81
N SER A 121 4.91 7.31 1.51
CA SER A 121 4.60 8.56 0.82
C SER A 121 3.13 8.68 0.42
N GLY A 122 2.36 7.57 0.49
CA GLY A 122 0.93 7.50 0.18
C GLY A 122 0.60 7.01 -1.22
N ASP A 123 1.61 6.66 -2.05
CA ASP A 123 1.38 5.97 -3.31
C ASP A 123 1.07 4.48 -3.06
N PHE A 124 0.51 3.79 -4.05
CA PHE A 124 0.06 2.41 -3.86
C PHE A 124 0.15 1.57 -5.12
N ALA A 125 0.28 0.27 -4.90
CA ALA A 125 0.11 -0.76 -5.94
C ALA A 125 -1.07 -1.66 -5.62
N THR A 126 -1.80 -2.10 -6.66
CA THR A 126 -2.92 -3.03 -6.54
C THR A 126 -2.59 -4.31 -7.28
N GLN A 127 -2.80 -5.45 -6.59
CA GLN A 127 -2.68 -6.78 -7.16
C GLN A 127 -3.98 -7.56 -6.95
N HIS A 128 -4.31 -8.45 -7.86
CA HIS A 128 -5.47 -9.32 -7.71
C HIS A 128 -5.21 -10.70 -8.31
N VAL A 129 -5.93 -11.69 -7.79
CA VAL A 129 -5.95 -13.05 -8.31
C VAL A 129 -7.34 -13.66 -8.09
N THR A 130 -7.78 -14.44 -9.03
CA THR A 130 -8.98 -15.28 -8.88
C THR A 130 -8.55 -16.70 -8.54
N VAL A 131 -9.13 -17.25 -7.49
CA VAL A 131 -8.95 -18.65 -7.08
C VAL A 131 -10.30 -19.34 -6.94
N PHE A 132 -10.30 -20.68 -6.94
CA PHE A 132 -11.50 -21.44 -6.71
C PHE A 132 -11.40 -22.13 -5.35
N GLY A 133 -12.29 -21.77 -4.44
CA GLY A 133 -12.42 -22.43 -3.15
C GLY A 133 -12.82 -23.89 -3.33
N PRO A 134 -12.89 -24.67 -2.21
CA PRO A 134 -13.08 -26.12 -2.26
C PRO A 134 -14.25 -26.54 -3.13
N ALA A 135 -14.06 -27.61 -3.92
CA ALA A 135 -15.16 -28.23 -4.67
C ALA A 135 -16.22 -28.78 -3.72
N GLU A 136 -17.46 -28.88 -4.18
CA GLU A 136 -18.48 -29.61 -3.49
C GLU A 136 -18.08 -31.10 -3.47
N GLU A 137 -17.90 -31.68 -2.27
CA GLU A 137 -17.82 -33.13 -2.19
C GLU A 137 -19.13 -33.66 -2.77
N ALA A 138 -19.04 -34.43 -3.86
CA ALA A 138 -20.21 -35.14 -4.38
C ALA A 138 -20.80 -35.93 -3.21
N SER A 139 -21.99 -35.54 -2.76
CA SER A 139 -22.69 -36.28 -1.73
C SER A 139 -22.82 -37.73 -2.23
N LYS A 140 -22.13 -38.64 -1.59
CA LYS A 140 -22.38 -40.08 -1.79
C LYS A 140 -23.83 -40.29 -1.44
N SER A 141 -24.68 -40.33 -2.45
CA SER A 141 -26.02 -40.91 -2.33
C SER A 141 -25.84 -42.35 -1.93
N GLU A 142 -25.94 -42.66 -0.65
CA GLU A 142 -26.15 -44.01 -0.22
C GLU A 142 -27.53 -44.42 -0.70
N ASN A 143 -27.58 -45.04 -1.88
CA ASN A 143 -28.71 -45.84 -2.29
C ASN A 143 -28.79 -47.07 -1.36
N THR A 144 -29.49 -46.90 -0.26
CA THR A 144 -29.99 -48.05 0.55
C THR A 144 -31.05 -48.74 -0.28
N VAL A 145 -30.66 -49.76 -1.04
CA VAL A 145 -31.60 -50.71 -1.64
C VAL A 145 -32.14 -51.58 -0.50
N SER A 146 -33.35 -51.26 -0.06
CA SER A 146 -34.11 -52.15 0.80
C SER A 146 -34.61 -53.33 -0.01
N ILE A 147 -34.08 -54.54 0.25
CA ILE A 147 -34.55 -55.80 -0.30
C ILE A 147 -35.82 -56.21 0.47
N PRO A 148 -36.99 -56.37 -0.17
CA PRO A 148 -38.15 -56.87 0.53
C PRO A 148 -37.97 -58.35 0.88
N SER A 149 -38.18 -58.71 2.15
CA SER A 149 -38.24 -60.10 2.62
C SER A 149 -39.46 -60.74 2.03
N SER A 150 -39.29 -61.80 1.22
CA SER A 150 -40.35 -62.67 0.81
C SER A 150 -40.65 -63.76 1.91
N GLU A 151 -41.88 -63.77 2.34
CA GLU A 151 -42.42 -64.91 3.05
C GLU A 151 -42.62 -66.09 2.09
#